data_502487f76b7c85846ed8c05093c163d9
#
_entry.id   502487f76b7c85846ed8c05093c163d9
#
_cell.length_a   1.000
_cell.length_b   1.000
_cell.length_c   1.000
_cell.angle_alpha   90.00
_cell.angle_beta   90.00
_cell.angle_gamma   90.00
#
_symmetry.space_group_name_H-M   'P 1'
#
loop_
_entity.id
_entity.type
_entity.pdbx_description
1 polymer ?
#
loop_
_entity_poly.entity_id
_entity_poly.type
_entity_poly.pdbx_seq_one_letter_code
_entity_poly.pdbx_strand_id
1 'polypeptide(L)'
;MREVISVYSLWRDSEPHIHRTLRQLEDLESLDYEFEYYFYENDSKDNTVSILKDWLKNRRHKFIHENLNAEKFKSTPSVERMKFLCECRNKCKGLLQDTQSSYTLLLDSDIEFNKNNLIQHLNAIKQLDDCCLITPNVRQDIPDLMYGVTEDSYYDVYPLFDSRSK
;
A
#
# COMPACT_ATOMS: atom_id res chain seq x y z
N MET A 1 10.73 17.22 -17.35
CA MET A 1 9.56 16.38 -16.98
C MET A 1 9.73 16.04 -15.52
N ARG A 2 8.66 16.08 -14.72
CA ARG A 2 8.71 15.59 -13.33
C ARG A 2 8.79 14.08 -13.32
N GLU A 3 9.46 13.55 -12.32
CA GLU A 3 9.47 12.10 -12.08
C GLU A 3 8.07 11.64 -11.63
N VAL A 4 7.65 10.46 -12.06
CA VAL A 4 6.33 9.91 -11.75
C VAL A 4 6.46 8.87 -10.64
N ILE A 5 5.59 8.97 -9.64
CA ILE A 5 5.42 7.97 -8.59
C ILE A 5 4.08 7.27 -8.79
N SER A 6 4.12 5.96 -9.06
CA SER A 6 2.93 5.13 -9.09
C SER A 6 2.63 4.62 -7.69
N VAL A 7 1.50 5.02 -7.13
CA VAL A 7 0.99 4.52 -5.85
C VAL A 7 0.06 3.35 -6.09
N TYR A 8 0.39 2.20 -5.53
CA TYR A 8 -0.44 1.03 -5.69
C TYR A 8 -0.90 0.47 -4.33
N SER A 9 -2.19 0.24 -4.18
CA SER A 9 -2.78 -0.11 -2.89
C SER A 9 -3.99 -1.04 -3.03
N LEU A 10 -4.12 -1.94 -2.03
CA LEU A 10 -5.28 -2.81 -1.86
C LEU A 10 -6.22 -2.23 -0.81
N TRP A 11 -7.52 -2.36 -1.07
CA TRP A 11 -8.57 -1.82 -0.22
C TRP A 11 -9.65 -2.87 0.04
N ARG A 12 -10.08 -2.98 1.29
CA ARG A 12 -11.26 -3.77 1.68
C ARG A 12 -11.75 -3.32 3.05
N ASP A 13 -13.04 -2.97 3.17
CA ASP A 13 -13.68 -2.53 4.42
C ASP A 13 -12.83 -1.47 5.16
N SER A 14 -12.37 -0.45 4.42
CA SER A 14 -11.39 0.53 4.90
C SER A 14 -12.02 1.83 5.42
N GLU A 15 -13.33 1.96 5.42
CA GLU A 15 -14.04 3.17 5.86
C GLU A 15 -13.53 3.74 7.21
N PRO A 16 -13.19 2.92 8.24
CA PRO A 16 -12.73 3.47 9.52
C PRO A 16 -11.44 4.30 9.44
N HIS A 17 -10.60 4.07 8.44
CA HIS A 17 -9.29 4.74 8.32
C HIS A 17 -9.04 5.39 6.95
N ILE A 18 -9.91 5.15 5.96
CA ILE A 18 -9.71 5.59 4.57
C ILE A 18 -9.44 7.09 4.45
N HIS A 19 -10.17 7.93 5.18
CA HIS A 19 -9.99 9.39 5.11
C HIS A 19 -8.63 9.85 5.64
N ARG A 20 -8.05 9.13 6.59
CA ARG A 20 -6.69 9.38 7.07
C ARG A 20 -5.69 9.07 5.97
N THR A 21 -5.76 7.87 5.41
CA THR A 21 -4.83 7.41 4.37
C THR A 21 -4.92 8.29 3.11
N LEU A 22 -6.12 8.66 2.67
CA LEU A 22 -6.31 9.54 1.52
C LEU A 22 -5.73 10.94 1.76
N ARG A 23 -5.89 11.52 2.97
CA ARG A 23 -5.25 12.80 3.33
C ARG A 23 -3.73 12.72 3.32
N GLN A 24 -3.16 11.60 3.75
CA GLN A 24 -1.72 11.39 3.69
C GLN A 24 -1.22 11.32 2.24
N LEU A 25 -1.99 10.68 1.34
CA LEU A 25 -1.68 10.68 -0.10
C LEU A 25 -1.80 12.09 -0.71
N GLU A 26 -2.80 12.88 -0.31
CA GLU A 26 -2.92 14.28 -0.72
C GLU A 26 -1.73 15.13 -0.26
N ASP A 27 -1.22 14.89 0.94
CA ASP A 27 -0.02 15.58 1.43
C ASP A 27 1.22 15.26 0.60
N LEU A 28 1.32 14.02 0.05
CA LEU A 28 2.40 13.67 -0.88
C LEU A 28 2.32 14.47 -2.19
N GLU A 29 1.13 14.82 -2.67
CA GLU A 29 0.95 15.60 -3.90
C GLU A 29 1.57 17.00 -3.83
N SER A 30 1.93 17.45 -2.62
CA SER A 30 2.71 18.70 -2.42
C SER A 30 4.18 18.59 -2.80
N LEU A 31 4.70 17.38 -3.05
CA LEU A 31 6.08 17.14 -3.47
C LEU A 31 6.23 17.41 -4.98
N ASP A 32 7.47 17.67 -5.43
CA ASP A 32 7.76 17.93 -6.85
C ASP A 32 7.83 16.65 -7.68
N TYR A 33 6.77 15.85 -7.61
CA TYR A 33 6.55 14.63 -8.38
C TYR A 33 5.15 14.65 -9.00
N GLU A 34 4.96 13.85 -10.05
CA GLU A 34 3.63 13.50 -10.54
C GLU A 34 3.19 12.19 -9.90
N PHE A 35 1.92 12.09 -9.50
CA PHE A 35 1.37 10.90 -8.87
C PHE A 35 0.33 10.23 -9.77
N GLU A 36 0.40 8.89 -9.83
CA GLU A 36 -0.59 8.03 -10.47
C GLU A 36 -1.06 6.98 -9.48
N TYR A 37 -2.37 6.72 -9.42
CA TYR A 37 -2.97 5.83 -8.43
C TYR A 37 -3.49 4.57 -9.08
N TYR A 38 -3.10 3.42 -8.55
CA TYR A 38 -3.47 2.09 -9.00
C TYR A 38 -4.08 1.34 -7.84
N PHE A 39 -5.41 1.38 -7.74
CA PHE A 39 -6.14 0.84 -6.60
C PHE A 39 -6.93 -0.39 -7.02
N TYR A 40 -6.82 -1.40 -6.20
CA TYR A 40 -7.61 -2.61 -6.29
C TYR A 40 -8.44 -2.76 -5.02
N GLU A 41 -9.72 -2.94 -5.19
CA GLU A 41 -10.67 -3.15 -4.11
C GLU A 41 -11.47 -4.41 -4.35
N ASN A 42 -11.70 -5.20 -3.29
CA ASN A 42 -12.58 -6.35 -3.37
C ASN A 42 -13.46 -6.52 -2.13
N ASP A 43 -14.71 -6.85 -2.36
CA ASP A 43 -15.68 -7.34 -1.38
C ASP A 43 -15.99 -6.41 -0.20
N SER A 44 -15.74 -5.11 -0.27
CA SER A 44 -16.12 -4.17 0.79
C SER A 44 -17.63 -4.15 1.00
N LYS A 45 -18.03 -4.12 2.26
CA LYS A 45 -19.42 -4.02 2.70
C LYS A 45 -19.80 -2.60 3.17
N ASP A 46 -18.81 -1.74 3.34
CA ASP A 46 -18.92 -0.36 3.79
C ASP A 46 -18.83 0.64 2.60
N ASN A 47 -18.65 1.93 2.91
CA ASN A 47 -18.57 2.98 1.90
C ASN A 47 -17.20 3.09 1.19
N THR A 48 -16.26 2.17 1.41
CA THR A 48 -14.91 2.22 0.83
C THR A 48 -14.93 2.50 -0.68
N VAL A 49 -15.73 1.77 -1.45
CA VAL A 49 -15.80 1.91 -2.91
C VAL A 49 -16.25 3.30 -3.34
N SER A 50 -17.29 3.83 -2.71
CA SER A 50 -17.83 5.16 -3.05
C SER A 50 -16.85 6.27 -2.73
N ILE A 51 -16.19 6.20 -1.57
CA ILE A 51 -15.18 7.16 -1.14
C ILE A 51 -13.97 7.14 -2.10
N LEU A 52 -13.47 5.97 -2.47
CA LEU A 52 -12.35 5.84 -3.41
C LEU A 52 -12.71 6.41 -4.79
N LYS A 53 -13.88 6.09 -5.32
CA LYS A 53 -14.34 6.62 -6.60
C LYS A 53 -14.43 8.14 -6.59
N ASP A 54 -14.94 8.72 -5.52
CA ASP A 54 -15.04 10.18 -5.40
C ASP A 54 -13.67 10.84 -5.30
N TRP A 55 -12.78 10.27 -4.52
CA TRP A 55 -11.42 10.80 -4.35
C TRP A 55 -10.59 10.72 -5.63
N LEU A 56 -10.75 9.67 -6.44
CA LEU A 56 -9.99 9.42 -7.66
C LEU A 56 -10.44 10.30 -8.85
N LYS A 57 -11.64 10.89 -8.84
CA LYS A 57 -12.26 11.56 -9.99
C LYS A 57 -11.35 12.54 -10.75
N ASN A 58 -10.49 13.28 -10.03
CA ASN A 58 -9.64 14.32 -10.61
C ASN A 58 -8.16 13.94 -10.60
N ARG A 59 -7.84 12.65 -10.46
CA ARG A 59 -6.47 12.13 -10.37
C ARG A 59 -6.20 11.15 -11.50
N ARG A 60 -4.95 11.06 -11.93
CA ARG A 60 -4.54 9.98 -12.86
C ARG A 60 -4.61 8.66 -12.12
N HIS A 61 -5.46 7.75 -12.59
CA HIS A 61 -5.69 6.50 -11.88
C HIS A 61 -6.14 5.35 -12.79
N LYS A 62 -5.95 4.14 -12.30
CA LYS A 62 -6.70 2.94 -12.68
C LYS A 62 -7.29 2.32 -11.41
N PHE A 63 -8.56 1.97 -11.44
CA PHE A 63 -9.27 1.41 -10.31
C PHE A 63 -10.03 0.16 -10.72
N ILE A 64 -9.77 -0.94 -10.03
CA ILE A 64 -10.53 -2.19 -10.15
C ILE A 64 -11.34 -2.39 -8.87
N HIS A 65 -12.61 -2.68 -9.05
CA HIS A 65 -13.53 -3.14 -8.01
C HIS A 65 -14.11 -4.48 -8.42
N GLU A 66 -13.95 -5.49 -7.57
CA GLU A 66 -14.46 -6.85 -7.82
C GLU A 66 -15.23 -7.39 -6.62
N ASN A 67 -16.31 -8.12 -6.90
CA ASN A 67 -17.04 -8.92 -5.91
C ASN A 67 -16.62 -10.39 -6.08
N LEU A 68 -15.64 -10.81 -5.31
CA LEU A 68 -15.13 -12.18 -5.34
C LEU A 68 -15.94 -13.10 -4.42
N ASN A 69 -16.79 -12.54 -3.56
CA ASN A 69 -17.49 -13.24 -2.47
C ASN A 69 -16.51 -14.00 -1.56
N ALA A 70 -15.28 -13.49 -1.44
CA ALA A 70 -14.25 -14.08 -0.60
C ALA A 70 -14.53 -13.80 0.87
N GLU A 71 -14.41 -14.84 1.69
CA GLU A 71 -14.50 -14.66 3.15
C GLU A 71 -13.44 -13.67 3.64
N LYS A 72 -13.79 -12.93 4.71
CA LYS A 72 -12.82 -12.07 5.39
C LYS A 72 -11.94 -12.94 6.26
N PHE A 73 -10.67 -13.01 5.93
CA PHE A 73 -9.69 -13.71 6.75
C PHE A 73 -9.53 -13.02 8.10
N LYS A 74 -9.39 -13.82 9.16
CA LYS A 74 -9.02 -13.33 10.48
C LYS A 74 -7.59 -12.75 10.42
N SER A 75 -7.20 -12.01 11.44
CA SER A 75 -5.84 -11.43 11.57
C SER A 75 -4.73 -12.51 11.64
N THR A 76 -5.08 -13.74 12.00
CA THR A 76 -4.12 -14.85 12.07
C THR A 76 -3.53 -15.18 10.71
N PRO A 77 -2.20 -15.23 10.56
CA PRO A 77 -1.56 -15.64 9.33
C PRO A 77 -1.97 -17.07 8.93
N SER A 78 -2.35 -17.24 7.67
CA SER A 78 -2.59 -18.57 7.08
C SER A 78 -2.09 -18.57 5.64
N VAL A 79 -1.78 -19.76 5.13
CA VAL A 79 -1.33 -19.94 3.74
C VAL A 79 -2.41 -19.47 2.75
N GLU A 80 -3.66 -19.72 3.05
CA GLU A 80 -4.82 -19.31 2.24
C GLU A 80 -4.92 -17.78 2.18
N ARG A 81 -4.80 -17.10 3.33
CA ARG A 81 -4.77 -15.64 3.39
C ARG A 81 -3.61 -15.06 2.57
N MET A 82 -2.41 -15.63 2.73
CA MET A 82 -1.24 -15.17 1.97
C MET A 82 -1.43 -15.34 0.46
N LYS A 83 -1.92 -16.50 0.01
CA LYS A 83 -2.22 -16.74 -1.40
C LYS A 83 -3.22 -15.73 -1.94
N PHE A 84 -4.33 -15.53 -1.24
CA PHE A 84 -5.36 -14.58 -1.62
C PHE A 84 -4.82 -13.13 -1.73
N LEU A 85 -4.04 -12.68 -0.74
CA LEU A 85 -3.42 -11.36 -0.79
C LEU A 85 -2.42 -11.23 -1.94
N CYS A 86 -1.64 -12.28 -2.22
CA CYS A 86 -0.74 -12.31 -3.38
C CYS A 86 -1.51 -12.19 -4.71
N GLU A 87 -2.64 -12.90 -4.84
CA GLU A 87 -3.50 -12.80 -6.02
C GLU A 87 -4.06 -11.38 -6.19
N CYS A 88 -4.58 -10.77 -5.13
CA CYS A 88 -5.04 -9.39 -5.15
C CYS A 88 -3.93 -8.40 -5.52
N ARG A 89 -2.72 -8.57 -4.94
CA ARG A 89 -1.55 -7.75 -5.27
C ARG A 89 -1.12 -7.92 -6.73
N ASN A 90 -1.16 -9.14 -7.25
CA ASN A 90 -0.84 -9.41 -8.65
C ASN A 90 -1.84 -8.76 -9.61
N LYS A 91 -3.13 -8.77 -9.28
CA LYS A 91 -4.16 -8.05 -10.05
C LYS A 91 -3.89 -6.54 -10.03
N CYS A 92 -3.62 -5.97 -8.87
CA CYS A 92 -3.28 -4.56 -8.74
C CYS A 92 -1.99 -4.23 -9.51
N LYS A 93 -0.94 -5.07 -9.39
CA LYS A 93 0.30 -4.94 -10.16
C LYS A 93 0.06 -5.00 -11.67
N GLY A 94 -0.90 -5.80 -12.12
CA GLY A 94 -1.29 -5.86 -13.53
C GLY A 94 -1.74 -4.51 -14.09
N LEU A 95 -2.24 -3.59 -13.27
CA LEU A 95 -2.59 -2.22 -13.66
C LEU A 95 -1.37 -1.36 -14.02
N LEU A 96 -0.19 -1.73 -13.52
CA LEU A 96 1.07 -1.01 -13.71
C LEU A 96 1.78 -1.35 -15.03
N GLN A 97 1.31 -2.32 -15.82
CA GLN A 97 2.06 -2.87 -16.97
C GLN A 97 2.45 -1.82 -18.02
N ASP A 98 1.70 -0.74 -18.14
CA ASP A 98 1.94 0.32 -19.13
C ASP A 98 2.48 1.61 -18.52
N THR A 99 2.93 1.58 -17.27
CA THR A 99 3.42 2.79 -16.62
C THR A 99 4.88 3.02 -16.92
N GLN A 100 5.26 4.28 -17.10
CA GLN A 100 6.64 4.74 -17.17
C GLN A 100 7.03 5.48 -15.89
N SER A 101 6.57 4.99 -14.74
CA SER A 101 6.89 5.60 -13.45
C SER A 101 8.35 5.40 -13.09
N SER A 102 8.95 6.44 -12.51
CA SER A 102 10.31 6.38 -11.97
C SER A 102 10.36 5.55 -10.69
N TYR A 103 9.28 5.61 -9.90
CA TYR A 103 9.17 4.90 -8.62
C TYR A 103 7.79 4.28 -8.45
N THR A 104 7.74 3.18 -7.71
CA THR A 104 6.48 2.55 -7.29
C THR A 104 6.41 2.53 -5.77
N LEU A 105 5.36 3.15 -5.22
CA LEU A 105 5.03 3.11 -3.80
C LEU A 105 3.95 2.04 -3.57
N LEU A 106 4.32 0.95 -2.90
CA LEU A 106 3.37 -0.05 -2.41
C LEU A 106 2.90 0.36 -1.03
N LEU A 107 1.60 0.54 -0.86
CA LEU A 107 1.01 1.02 0.37
C LEU A 107 -0.20 0.16 0.77
N ASP A 108 -0.21 -0.36 1.99
CA ASP A 108 -1.42 -0.97 2.55
C ASP A 108 -2.37 0.15 3.05
N SER A 109 -3.68 -0.08 2.92
CA SER A 109 -4.71 0.96 3.12
C SER A 109 -4.81 1.50 4.55
N ASP A 110 -4.28 0.78 5.53
CA ASP A 110 -4.35 1.07 6.96
C ASP A 110 -3.03 1.61 7.56
N ILE A 111 -1.99 1.75 6.76
CA ILE A 111 -0.69 2.26 7.21
C ILE A 111 -0.75 3.76 7.43
N GLU A 112 -0.13 4.19 8.52
CA GLU A 112 0.09 5.60 8.84
C GLU A 112 1.52 6.01 8.47
N PHE A 113 1.65 7.09 7.70
CA PHE A 113 2.92 7.61 7.22
C PHE A 113 2.83 9.13 7.02
N ASN A 114 3.98 9.76 6.76
CA ASN A 114 4.01 11.17 6.38
C ASN A 114 4.98 11.39 5.21
N LYS A 115 4.88 12.55 4.56
CA LYS A 115 5.70 12.87 3.39
C LYS A 115 7.21 12.82 3.65
N ASN A 116 7.67 13.10 4.88
CA ASN A 116 9.10 13.05 5.21
C ASN A 116 9.63 11.61 5.13
N ASN A 117 8.81 10.60 5.47
CA ASN A 117 9.19 9.20 5.31
C ASN A 117 9.45 8.90 3.83
N LEU A 118 8.55 9.32 2.92
CA LEU A 118 8.76 9.11 1.50
C LEU A 118 10.00 9.84 0.98
N ILE A 119 10.22 11.10 1.40
CA ILE A 119 11.43 11.86 1.01
C ILE A 119 12.70 11.12 1.42
N GLN A 120 12.75 10.60 2.65
CA GLN A 120 13.90 9.83 3.14
C GLN A 120 14.16 8.59 2.29
N HIS A 121 13.11 7.84 1.94
CA HIS A 121 13.22 6.65 1.09
C HIS A 121 13.67 6.99 -0.33
N LEU A 122 13.11 8.03 -0.95
CA LEU A 122 13.51 8.49 -2.27
C LEU A 122 14.98 8.94 -2.30
N ASN A 123 15.42 9.67 -1.26
CA ASN A 123 16.82 10.08 -1.14
C ASN A 123 17.75 8.87 -0.98
N ALA A 124 17.34 7.87 -0.19
CA ALA A 124 18.12 6.66 -0.02
C ALA A 124 18.22 5.84 -1.34
N ILE A 125 17.13 5.69 -2.08
CA ILE A 125 17.14 5.02 -3.40
C ILE A 125 18.08 5.73 -4.35
N LYS A 126 18.05 7.06 -4.42
CA LYS A 126 18.91 7.86 -5.31
C LYS A 126 20.40 7.78 -4.98
N GLN A 127 20.76 7.40 -3.74
CA GLN A 127 22.15 7.25 -3.30
C GLN A 127 22.71 5.84 -3.50
N LEU A 128 21.87 4.87 -3.84
CA LEU A 128 22.23 3.45 -3.93
C LEU A 128 22.10 2.99 -5.39
N ASP A 129 23.21 2.82 -6.07
CA ASP A 129 23.26 2.50 -7.51
C ASP A 129 22.50 1.21 -7.88
N ASP A 130 22.47 0.22 -6.98
CA ASP A 130 21.83 -1.09 -7.22
C ASP A 130 20.58 -1.34 -6.34
N CYS A 131 20.02 -0.31 -5.74
CA CYS A 131 18.87 -0.45 -4.86
C CYS A 131 17.55 -0.48 -5.65
N CYS A 132 16.83 -1.59 -5.59
CA CYS A 132 15.53 -1.73 -6.23
C CYS A 132 14.36 -1.72 -5.25
N LEU A 133 14.60 -1.82 -3.94
CA LEU A 133 13.57 -1.86 -2.91
C LEU A 133 14.06 -1.26 -1.60
N ILE A 134 13.27 -0.35 -1.04
CA ILE A 134 13.43 0.13 0.35
C ILE A 134 12.12 -0.10 1.08
N THR A 135 12.20 -0.68 2.26
CA THR A 135 11.05 -0.87 3.16
C THR A 135 11.27 -0.07 4.44
N PRO A 136 10.28 0.68 4.92
CA PRO A 136 10.36 1.36 6.20
C PRO A 136 10.25 0.35 7.36
N ASN A 137 10.77 0.73 8.52
CA ASN A 137 10.38 0.11 9.77
C ASN A 137 8.96 0.53 10.13
N VAL A 138 8.06 -0.42 10.22
CA VAL A 138 6.67 -0.18 10.62
C VAL A 138 6.53 -0.48 12.12
N ARG A 139 6.02 0.50 12.87
CA ARG A 139 5.58 0.26 14.25
C ARG A 139 4.12 -0.14 14.24
N GLN A 140 3.79 -1.14 15.01
CA GLN A 140 2.41 -1.52 15.22
C GLN A 140 2.01 -1.09 16.63
N ASP A 141 1.00 -0.22 16.72
CA ASP A 141 0.36 0.12 17.99
C ASP A 141 -0.55 -1.06 18.39
N ILE A 142 0.04 -2.04 19.07
CA ILE A 142 -0.74 -3.11 19.70
C ILE A 142 -1.01 -2.67 21.14
N PRO A 143 -2.28 -2.62 21.59
CA PRO A 143 -2.56 -2.46 23.02
C PRO A 143 -1.85 -3.56 23.79
N ASP A 144 -1.14 -3.21 24.85
CA ASP A 144 -0.21 -3.99 25.70
C ASP A 144 -0.66 -5.40 26.16
N LEU A 145 -1.83 -5.85 25.80
CA LEU A 145 -2.50 -6.98 26.44
C LEU A 145 -2.36 -8.32 25.73
N MET A 146 -1.78 -8.39 24.55
CA MET A 146 -1.88 -9.66 23.80
C MET A 146 -0.60 -10.47 23.62
N TYR A 147 0.61 -9.88 23.59
CA TYR A 147 1.81 -10.65 23.20
C TYR A 147 3.13 -10.34 23.93
N GLY A 148 3.15 -9.48 24.93
CA GLY A 148 4.41 -9.14 25.63
C GLY A 148 5.48 -8.53 24.72
N VAL A 149 5.06 -7.85 23.66
CA VAL A 149 5.91 -7.28 22.64
C VAL A 149 6.26 -5.86 23.06
N THR A 150 7.54 -5.55 23.19
CA THR A 150 8.05 -4.23 23.54
C THR A 150 7.89 -3.27 22.36
N GLU A 151 7.88 -1.96 22.60
CA GLU A 151 7.69 -0.86 21.63
C GLU A 151 8.57 -0.91 20.36
N ASP A 152 9.60 -1.75 20.34
CA ASP A 152 10.57 -1.91 19.25
C ASP A 152 10.36 -3.17 18.40
N SER A 153 9.20 -3.84 18.49
CA SER A 153 8.98 -5.06 17.73
C SER A 153 8.70 -4.76 16.27
N TYR A 154 9.58 -5.24 15.42
CA TYR A 154 9.39 -5.28 13.97
C TYR A 154 8.33 -6.32 13.61
N TYR A 155 7.25 -5.90 13.00
CA TYR A 155 6.11 -6.78 12.67
C TYR A 155 5.77 -6.86 11.17
N ASP A 156 6.72 -6.69 10.30
CA ASP A 156 6.50 -7.01 8.90
C ASP A 156 7.42 -8.16 8.46
N VAL A 157 6.91 -9.38 8.60
CA VAL A 157 7.62 -10.59 8.18
C VAL A 157 7.42 -10.88 6.69
N TYR A 158 6.50 -10.16 6.02
CA TYR A 158 6.06 -10.48 4.67
C TYR A 158 6.87 -9.86 3.52
N PRO A 159 7.52 -8.71 3.65
CA PRO A 159 8.38 -8.18 2.60
C PRO A 159 9.72 -8.88 2.46
N LEU A 160 10.11 -9.74 3.41
CA LEU A 160 11.45 -10.34 3.45
C LEU A 160 11.61 -11.66 2.68
N PHE A 161 10.59 -12.15 2.03
CA PHE A 161 10.74 -13.30 1.16
C PHE A 161 11.30 -12.88 -0.21
N ASP A 162 12.62 -12.81 -0.27
CA ASP A 162 13.32 -12.77 -1.56
C ASP A 162 13.02 -14.08 -2.31
N SER A 163 12.31 -13.96 -3.43
CA SER A 163 12.00 -15.08 -4.32
C SER A 163 13.26 -15.73 -4.94
N ARG A 164 14.45 -15.21 -4.64
CA ARG A 164 15.74 -15.72 -5.11
C ARG A 164 16.44 -16.65 -4.12
N SER A 165 15.93 -16.77 -2.90
CA SER A 165 16.43 -17.80 -1.98
C SER A 165 15.80 -19.14 -2.35
N LYS A 166 16.46 -19.89 -3.24
CA LYS A 166 16.23 -21.32 -3.43
C LYS A 166 17.00 -22.11 -2.39
#